data_cf5a873094c3efbe32c3d9305bae283c
#
_entry.id   cf5a873094c3efbe32c3d9305bae283c
#
_cell.length_a   1.000
_cell.length_b   1.000
_cell.length_c   1.000
_cell.angle_alpha   90.00
_cell.angle_beta   90.00
_cell.angle_gamma   90.00
#
_symmetry.space_group_name_H-M   'P 1'
#
loop_
_entity.id
_entity.type
_entity.pdbx_description
1 polymer ?
#
loop_
_entity_poly.entity_id
_entity_poly.type
_entity_poly.pdbx_seq_one_letter_code
_entity_poly.pdbx_strand_id
1 'polypeptide(L)'
;MHFADQAELFQIFPRTPGCIRFEIKKCLGPCVGGCSASEYEDRVRLVRAFLDGADDGPMDSLRAEMQAASELLEFERAGMLRDKLQRLEDLREQFVRFRFAVETLSFVYPVTGHDGEDRLYLIRRGRVRGESAMPRRERERVQLLEMVEDVFSPVERDSAQVPSHEIDELLLLSSWFRRFPDELARARQAAEFVAEPPPLAYDPATDPLFGDVAAPSAA
;
A
#
# COMPACT_ATOMS: atom_id res chain seq x y z
N MET A 1 -8.98 -4.49 -8.84
CA MET A 1 -10.12 -5.29 -9.32
C MET A 1 -10.66 -4.60 -10.55
N HIS A 2 -10.30 -5.08 -11.72
CA HIS A 2 -11.14 -4.84 -12.87
C HIS A 2 -12.44 -5.59 -12.55
N PHE A 3 -13.55 -4.88 -12.39
CA PHE A 3 -14.84 -5.46 -12.64
C PHE A 3 -14.94 -5.67 -14.17
N ALA A 4 -14.07 -6.56 -14.67
CA ALA A 4 -14.14 -7.01 -16.05
C ALA A 4 -15.43 -7.79 -16.12
N ASP A 5 -16.22 -7.46 -17.11
CA ASP A 5 -17.54 -7.96 -17.42
C ASP A 5 -18.65 -7.56 -16.45
N GLN A 6 -18.90 -6.24 -16.39
CA GLN A 6 -20.21 -5.72 -15.98
C GLN A 6 -21.37 -6.39 -16.76
N ALA A 7 -21.11 -6.86 -17.98
CA ALA A 7 -22.08 -7.60 -18.79
C ALA A 7 -22.60 -8.87 -18.11
N GLU A 8 -21.74 -9.61 -17.38
CA GLU A 8 -22.17 -10.80 -16.63
C GLU A 8 -23.03 -10.46 -15.41
N LEU A 9 -22.81 -9.30 -14.78
CA LEU A 9 -23.59 -8.88 -13.60
C LEU A 9 -25.06 -8.58 -13.93
N PHE A 10 -25.33 -8.15 -15.17
CA PHE A 10 -26.68 -7.79 -15.64
C PHE A 10 -27.35 -8.90 -16.47
N GLN A 11 -26.75 -10.09 -16.53
CA GLN A 11 -27.45 -11.25 -17.08
C GLN A 11 -28.53 -11.69 -16.11
N ILE A 12 -29.77 -11.59 -16.53
CA ILE A 12 -30.93 -12.00 -15.73
C ILE A 12 -31.02 -13.52 -15.72
N PHE A 13 -30.75 -14.14 -14.60
CA PHE A 13 -30.90 -15.56 -14.39
C PHE A 13 -32.22 -15.84 -13.63
N PRO A 14 -33.14 -16.68 -14.16
CA PRO A 14 -34.27 -17.10 -13.40
C PRO A 14 -33.81 -17.90 -12.17
N ARG A 15 -34.16 -17.44 -11.00
CA ARG A 15 -33.84 -18.11 -9.72
C ARG A 15 -35.13 -18.54 -9.04
N THR A 16 -35.21 -19.83 -8.68
CA THR A 16 -36.31 -20.36 -7.91
C THR A 16 -35.74 -21.24 -6.79
N PRO A 17 -35.95 -20.91 -5.52
CA PRO A 17 -36.57 -19.68 -5.01
C PRO A 17 -35.77 -18.41 -5.34
N GLY A 18 -36.37 -17.23 -5.16
CA GLY A 18 -35.75 -15.92 -5.43
C GLY A 18 -34.42 -15.68 -4.69
N CYS A 19 -33.76 -14.53 -4.95
CA CYS A 19 -32.50 -14.19 -4.30
C CYS A 19 -32.77 -13.57 -2.92
N ILE A 20 -32.49 -14.29 -1.85
CA ILE A 20 -32.71 -13.84 -0.47
C ILE A 20 -32.00 -12.49 -0.18
N ARG A 21 -30.80 -12.24 -0.74
CA ARG A 21 -30.08 -10.97 -0.54
C ARG A 21 -30.82 -9.77 -1.15
N PHE A 22 -31.49 -9.98 -2.28
CA PHE A 22 -32.30 -8.95 -2.91
C PHE A 22 -33.59 -8.72 -2.11
N GLU A 23 -34.28 -9.80 -1.69
CA GLU A 23 -35.52 -9.73 -0.91
C GLU A 23 -35.32 -9.00 0.43
N ILE A 24 -34.23 -9.27 1.14
CA ILE A 24 -33.90 -8.57 2.39
C ILE A 24 -33.19 -7.22 2.17
N LYS A 25 -33.18 -6.68 0.94
CA LYS A 25 -32.59 -5.38 0.57
C LYS A 25 -31.11 -5.24 0.91
N LYS A 26 -30.36 -6.33 0.89
CA LYS A 26 -28.89 -6.36 1.08
C LYS A 26 -28.12 -6.34 -0.24
N CYS A 27 -28.80 -6.32 -1.38
CA CYS A 27 -28.24 -6.26 -2.72
C CYS A 27 -29.18 -5.49 -3.63
N LEU A 28 -28.64 -4.74 -4.61
CA LEU A 28 -29.42 -4.07 -5.63
C LEU A 28 -30.03 -5.04 -6.66
N GLY A 29 -29.55 -6.27 -6.69
CA GLY A 29 -30.08 -7.32 -7.54
C GLY A 29 -29.79 -7.16 -9.03
N PRO A 30 -28.59 -6.77 -9.49
CA PRO A 30 -28.31 -6.59 -10.92
C PRO A 30 -28.58 -7.89 -11.72
N CYS A 31 -28.25 -9.04 -11.15
CA CYS A 31 -28.47 -10.36 -11.79
C CYS A 31 -29.93 -10.85 -11.82
N VAL A 32 -30.87 -10.14 -11.20
CA VAL A 32 -32.30 -10.41 -11.22
C VAL A 32 -33.10 -9.25 -11.79
N GLY A 33 -32.44 -8.28 -12.42
CA GLY A 33 -33.09 -7.11 -13.00
C GLY A 33 -33.61 -6.10 -11.98
N GLY A 34 -33.11 -6.14 -10.74
CA GLY A 34 -33.53 -5.25 -9.64
C GLY A 34 -33.02 -3.82 -9.73
N CYS A 35 -31.99 -3.55 -10.53
CA CYS A 35 -31.48 -2.21 -10.82
C CYS A 35 -30.90 -2.13 -12.24
N SER A 36 -30.82 -0.92 -12.77
CA SER A 36 -30.13 -0.63 -14.03
C SER A 36 -28.60 -0.59 -13.84
N ALA A 37 -27.85 -0.69 -14.95
CA ALA A 37 -26.40 -0.55 -14.94
C ALA A 37 -25.99 0.83 -14.39
N SER A 38 -26.68 1.89 -14.78
CA SER A 38 -26.39 3.26 -14.31
C SER A 38 -26.56 3.40 -12.80
N GLU A 39 -27.66 2.89 -12.23
CA GLU A 39 -27.87 2.92 -10.77
C GLU A 39 -26.80 2.13 -10.01
N TYR A 40 -26.33 1.03 -10.57
CA TYR A 40 -25.26 0.25 -9.98
C TYR A 40 -23.93 0.99 -10.04
N GLU A 41 -23.59 1.60 -11.19
CA GLU A 41 -22.38 2.41 -11.37
C GLU A 41 -22.35 3.62 -10.44
N ASP A 42 -23.49 4.29 -10.22
CA ASP A 42 -23.59 5.40 -9.26
C ASP A 42 -23.25 4.94 -7.85
N ARG A 43 -23.73 3.77 -7.44
CA ARG A 43 -23.37 3.19 -6.12
C ARG A 43 -21.89 2.83 -6.02
N VAL A 44 -21.31 2.24 -7.08
CA VAL A 44 -19.88 1.93 -7.13
C VAL A 44 -19.06 3.22 -7.06
N ARG A 45 -19.47 4.29 -7.73
CA ARG A 45 -18.81 5.59 -7.72
C ARG A 45 -18.81 6.21 -6.32
N LEU A 46 -19.95 6.19 -5.62
CA LEU A 46 -20.06 6.66 -4.23
C LEU A 46 -19.13 5.87 -3.29
N VAL A 47 -19.11 4.54 -3.41
CA VAL A 47 -18.22 3.70 -2.59
C VAL A 47 -16.75 4.01 -2.87
N ARG A 48 -16.37 4.18 -4.14
CA ARG A 48 -15.00 4.58 -4.50
C ARG A 48 -14.65 5.94 -3.91
N ALA A 49 -15.49 6.96 -4.10
CA ALA A 49 -15.27 8.30 -3.54
C ALA A 49 -15.09 8.26 -2.01
N PHE A 50 -15.88 7.45 -1.32
CA PHE A 50 -15.73 7.23 0.12
C PHE A 50 -14.39 6.58 0.48
N LEU A 51 -14.02 5.48 -0.18
CA LEU A 51 -12.77 4.78 0.08
C LEU A 51 -11.55 5.62 -0.30
N ASP A 52 -11.70 6.47 -1.33
CA ASP A 52 -10.68 7.44 -1.75
C ASP A 52 -10.57 8.65 -0.82
N GLY A 53 -11.47 8.77 0.15
CA GLY A 53 -11.50 9.88 1.08
C GLY A 53 -12.00 11.19 0.48
N ALA A 54 -12.60 11.13 -0.70
CA ALA A 54 -13.16 12.28 -1.41
C ALA A 54 -14.60 12.63 -1.00
N ASP A 55 -15.30 11.68 -0.35
CA ASP A 55 -16.70 11.85 0.06
C ASP A 55 -16.95 11.20 1.43
N ASP A 56 -17.43 12.01 2.38
CA ASP A 56 -17.83 11.59 3.73
C ASP A 56 -19.35 11.34 3.84
N GLY A 57 -20.10 11.53 2.77
CA GLY A 57 -21.55 11.43 2.73
C GLY A 57 -22.13 10.18 3.39
N PRO A 58 -21.58 8.97 3.20
CA PRO A 58 -22.05 7.77 3.89
C PRO A 58 -21.94 7.84 5.43
N MET A 59 -20.89 8.46 5.97
CA MET A 59 -20.72 8.64 7.41
C MET A 59 -21.65 9.74 7.93
N ASP A 60 -21.78 10.85 7.21
CA ASP A 60 -22.64 11.96 7.59
C ASP A 60 -24.12 11.57 7.60
N SER A 61 -24.53 10.74 6.63
CA SER A 61 -25.89 10.17 6.60
C SER A 61 -26.14 9.29 7.83
N LEU A 62 -25.21 8.42 8.20
CA LEU A 62 -25.34 7.59 9.40
C LEU A 62 -25.36 8.41 10.69
N ARG A 63 -24.56 9.48 10.77
CA ARG A 63 -24.58 10.40 11.92
C ARG A 63 -25.93 11.10 12.05
N ALA A 64 -26.47 11.59 10.96
CA ALA A 64 -27.79 12.22 10.94
C ALA A 64 -28.90 11.24 11.33
N GLU A 65 -28.87 10.00 10.79
CA GLU A 65 -29.85 8.98 11.16
C GLU A 65 -29.73 8.55 12.64
N MET A 66 -28.50 8.43 13.14
CA MET A 66 -28.25 8.11 14.55
C MET A 66 -28.78 9.21 15.48
N GLN A 67 -28.55 10.47 15.13
CA GLN A 67 -29.04 11.60 15.89
C GLN A 67 -30.57 11.63 15.91
N ALA A 68 -31.22 11.46 14.75
CA ALA A 68 -32.68 11.42 14.65
C ALA A 68 -33.28 10.26 15.48
N ALA A 69 -32.67 9.07 15.45
CA ALA A 69 -33.10 7.96 16.27
C ALA A 69 -32.96 8.25 17.79
N SER A 70 -31.88 8.94 18.17
CA SER A 70 -31.67 9.36 19.57
C SER A 70 -32.73 10.38 20.04
N GLU A 71 -33.08 11.34 19.21
CA GLU A 71 -34.12 12.33 19.50
C GLU A 71 -35.51 11.72 19.64
N LEU A 72 -35.75 10.63 18.91
CA LEU A 72 -36.99 9.83 19.03
C LEU A 72 -36.92 8.82 20.19
N LEU A 73 -35.86 8.81 20.98
CA LEU A 73 -35.61 7.87 22.10
C LEU A 73 -35.52 6.40 21.63
N GLU A 74 -35.21 6.17 20.35
CA GLU A 74 -35.02 4.85 19.75
C GLU A 74 -33.57 4.36 20.02
N PHE A 75 -33.20 4.16 21.29
CA PHE A 75 -31.81 3.94 21.71
C PHE A 75 -31.16 2.69 21.11
N GLU A 76 -31.92 1.60 20.92
CA GLU A 76 -31.40 0.39 20.28
C GLU A 76 -31.01 0.66 18.81
N ARG A 77 -31.85 1.39 18.10
CA ARG A 77 -31.58 1.80 16.71
C ARG A 77 -30.38 2.74 16.62
N ALA A 78 -30.32 3.74 17.50
CA ALA A 78 -29.17 4.65 17.59
C ALA A 78 -27.87 3.89 17.89
N GLY A 79 -27.91 2.89 18.79
CA GLY A 79 -26.77 2.01 19.07
C GLY A 79 -26.30 1.22 17.85
N MET A 80 -27.25 0.62 17.09
CA MET A 80 -26.90 -0.09 15.84
C MET A 80 -26.27 0.83 14.78
N LEU A 81 -26.76 2.07 14.68
CA LEU A 81 -26.23 3.07 13.74
C LEU A 81 -24.83 3.53 14.15
N ARG A 82 -24.61 3.76 15.46
CA ARG A 82 -23.27 4.04 16.00
C ARG A 82 -22.26 2.95 15.66
N ASP A 83 -22.63 1.69 15.86
CA ASP A 83 -21.75 0.55 15.60
C ASP A 83 -21.47 0.40 14.08
N LYS A 84 -22.41 0.78 13.21
CA LYS A 84 -22.16 0.85 11.77
C LYS A 84 -21.20 1.98 11.41
N LEU A 85 -21.39 3.16 12.01
CA LEU A 85 -20.53 4.32 11.80
C LEU A 85 -19.08 3.97 12.19
N GLN A 86 -18.88 3.39 13.38
CA GLN A 86 -17.57 2.98 13.85
C GLN A 86 -16.88 2.03 12.87
N ARG A 87 -17.60 1.03 12.33
CA ARG A 87 -17.04 0.12 11.33
C ARG A 87 -16.64 0.80 10.02
N LEU A 88 -17.38 1.84 9.59
CA LEU A 88 -16.99 2.61 8.40
C LEU A 88 -15.78 3.49 8.67
N GLU A 89 -15.67 4.08 9.86
CA GLU A 89 -14.51 4.85 10.30
C GLU A 89 -13.25 3.96 10.34
N ASP A 90 -13.35 2.79 10.95
CA ASP A 90 -12.27 1.80 11.00
C ASP A 90 -11.83 1.36 9.59
N LEU A 91 -12.81 1.07 8.72
CA LEU A 91 -12.54 0.68 7.32
C LEU A 91 -11.81 1.80 6.58
N ARG A 92 -12.27 3.04 6.71
CA ARG A 92 -11.65 4.20 6.08
C ARG A 92 -10.21 4.41 6.57
N GLU A 93 -9.98 4.29 7.87
CA GLU A 93 -8.63 4.39 8.42
C GLU A 93 -7.69 3.33 7.83
N GLN A 94 -8.17 2.10 7.64
CA GLN A 94 -7.40 1.05 6.97
C GLN A 94 -7.05 1.43 5.53
N PHE A 95 -7.98 1.97 4.76
CA PHE A 95 -7.72 2.41 3.38
C PHE A 95 -6.72 3.57 3.31
N VAL A 96 -6.78 4.52 4.24
CA VAL A 96 -5.78 5.60 4.35
C VAL A 96 -4.38 5.01 4.58
N ARG A 97 -4.28 4.00 5.46
CA ARG A 97 -3.00 3.29 5.71
C ARG A 97 -2.49 2.57 4.47
N PHE A 98 -3.37 1.90 3.73
CA PHE A 98 -3.01 1.23 2.48
C PHE A 98 -2.49 2.22 1.44
N ARG A 99 -3.18 3.33 1.26
CA ARG A 99 -2.79 4.36 0.31
C ARG A 99 -1.43 4.94 0.66
N PHE A 100 -1.24 5.32 1.92
CA PHE A 100 0.06 5.77 2.40
C PHE A 100 1.18 4.78 2.06
N ALA A 101 0.99 3.50 2.33
CA ALA A 101 2.00 2.49 2.04
C ALA A 101 2.29 2.36 0.53
N VAL A 102 1.25 2.34 -0.30
CA VAL A 102 1.41 2.18 -1.76
C VAL A 102 2.02 3.42 -2.42
N GLU A 103 1.64 4.62 -1.97
CA GLU A 103 2.03 5.89 -2.61
C GLU A 103 3.37 6.42 -2.06
N THR A 104 3.63 6.25 -0.77
CA THR A 104 4.75 6.89 -0.09
C THR A 104 5.93 5.97 0.12
N LEU A 105 5.69 4.67 0.37
CA LEU A 105 6.77 3.75 0.71
C LEU A 105 7.41 3.14 -0.54
N SER A 106 8.19 3.95 -1.27
CA SER A 106 8.99 3.52 -2.42
C SER A 106 10.36 4.20 -2.35
N PHE A 107 11.36 3.50 -1.78
CA PHE A 107 12.68 4.05 -1.49
C PHE A 107 13.69 2.94 -1.16
N VAL A 108 14.97 3.30 -1.09
CA VAL A 108 16.05 2.46 -0.55
C VAL A 108 16.22 2.77 0.93
N TYR A 109 16.13 1.76 1.77
CA TYR A 109 16.20 1.89 3.22
C TYR A 109 17.45 1.22 3.80
N PRO A 110 18.41 1.99 4.36
CA PRO A 110 19.59 1.44 5.00
C PRO A 110 19.28 0.97 6.42
N VAL A 111 19.73 -0.22 6.76
CA VAL A 111 19.68 -0.79 8.11
C VAL A 111 21.08 -1.08 8.58
N THR A 112 21.47 -0.48 9.70
CA THR A 112 22.73 -0.75 10.35
C THR A 112 22.69 -2.15 10.97
N GLY A 113 23.59 -3.00 10.53
CA GLY A 113 23.74 -4.35 11.04
C GLY A 113 24.65 -4.40 12.27
N HIS A 114 24.70 -5.58 12.89
CA HIS A 114 25.67 -5.86 13.94
C HIS A 114 27.04 -6.15 13.29
N ASP A 115 28.10 -5.71 13.92
CA ASP A 115 29.51 -5.91 13.44
C ASP A 115 29.80 -5.38 12.00
N GLY A 116 29.10 -4.32 11.57
CA GLY A 116 29.32 -3.69 10.26
C GLY A 116 28.71 -4.44 9.09
N GLU A 117 27.76 -5.36 9.35
CA GLU A 117 26.97 -6.01 8.32
C GLU A 117 25.74 -5.18 7.94
N ASP A 118 25.98 -3.95 7.49
CA ASP A 118 24.91 -3.05 7.04
C ASP A 118 24.19 -3.61 5.81
N ARG A 119 22.87 -3.45 5.80
CA ARG A 119 22.01 -3.92 4.71
C ARG A 119 21.20 -2.79 4.12
N LEU A 120 20.86 -2.96 2.85
CA LEU A 120 19.99 -2.09 2.09
C LEU A 120 18.76 -2.86 1.67
N TYR A 121 17.59 -2.34 2.03
CA TYR A 121 16.30 -2.88 1.62
C TYR A 121 15.70 -2.00 0.53
N LEU A 122 15.35 -2.60 -0.60
CA LEU A 122 14.67 -1.94 -1.71
C LEU A 122 13.17 -2.11 -1.51
N ILE A 123 12.55 -1.05 -0.98
CA ILE A 123 11.11 -1.04 -0.69
C ILE A 123 10.41 -0.32 -1.85
N ARG A 124 9.44 -1.00 -2.47
CA ARG A 124 8.61 -0.43 -3.52
C ARG A 124 7.14 -0.70 -3.24
N ARG A 125 6.34 0.37 -3.20
CA ARG A 125 4.90 0.32 -2.93
C ARG A 125 4.58 -0.41 -1.63
N GLY A 126 5.36 -0.14 -0.58
CA GLY A 126 5.17 -0.71 0.75
C GLY A 126 5.61 -2.16 0.89
N ARG A 127 6.49 -2.66 0.03
CA ARG A 127 6.99 -4.04 0.05
C ARG A 127 8.49 -4.10 -0.16
N VAL A 128 9.14 -5.04 0.48
CA VAL A 128 10.54 -5.37 0.21
C VAL A 128 10.61 -6.14 -1.10
N ARG A 129 11.22 -5.54 -2.13
CA ARG A 129 11.41 -6.15 -3.45
C ARG A 129 12.81 -6.70 -3.64
N GLY A 130 13.74 -6.29 -2.78
CA GLY A 130 15.11 -6.78 -2.81
C GLY A 130 15.85 -6.38 -1.54
N GLU A 131 16.92 -7.10 -1.26
CA GLU A 131 17.88 -6.76 -0.23
C GLU A 131 19.30 -6.95 -0.75
N SER A 132 20.23 -6.14 -0.25
CA SER A 132 21.64 -6.25 -0.54
C SER A 132 22.46 -5.88 0.70
N ALA A 133 23.61 -6.48 0.85
CA ALA A 133 24.62 -5.96 1.77
C ALA A 133 25.14 -4.59 1.27
N MET A 134 25.67 -3.77 2.16
CA MET A 134 26.39 -2.56 1.78
C MET A 134 27.60 -2.94 0.89
N PRO A 135 27.75 -2.33 -0.29
CA PRO A 135 28.81 -2.72 -1.23
C PRO A 135 30.19 -2.43 -0.65
N ARG A 136 31.07 -3.41 -0.71
CA ARG A 136 32.49 -3.31 -0.27
C ARG A 136 33.43 -3.08 -1.45
N ARG A 137 32.99 -3.42 -2.67
CA ARG A 137 33.77 -3.30 -3.90
C ARG A 137 32.95 -2.66 -5.00
N GLU A 138 33.64 -2.07 -5.97
CA GLU A 138 32.99 -1.41 -7.11
C GLU A 138 32.05 -2.33 -7.89
N ARG A 139 32.44 -3.59 -8.08
CA ARG A 139 31.58 -4.60 -8.75
C ARG A 139 30.25 -4.82 -8.01
N GLU A 140 30.28 -4.87 -6.68
CA GLU A 140 29.08 -5.04 -5.84
C GLU A 140 28.21 -3.79 -5.90
N ARG A 141 28.85 -2.60 -5.98
CA ARG A 141 28.12 -1.34 -6.16
C ARG A 141 27.40 -1.28 -7.51
N VAL A 142 28.04 -1.71 -8.59
CA VAL A 142 27.41 -1.80 -9.91
C VAL A 142 26.22 -2.76 -9.86
N GLN A 143 26.38 -3.95 -9.30
CA GLN A 143 25.29 -4.93 -9.14
C GLN A 143 24.12 -4.39 -8.30
N LEU A 144 24.42 -3.65 -7.25
CA LEU A 144 23.39 -2.99 -6.43
C LEU A 144 22.61 -1.94 -7.24
N LEU A 145 23.31 -1.10 -8.03
CA LEU A 145 22.66 -0.09 -8.86
C LEU A 145 21.78 -0.71 -9.95
N GLU A 146 22.24 -1.78 -10.59
CA GLU A 146 21.42 -2.55 -11.54
C GLU A 146 20.14 -3.11 -10.85
N MET A 147 20.28 -3.64 -9.64
CA MET A 147 19.13 -4.12 -8.85
C MET A 147 18.16 -2.97 -8.50
N VAL A 148 18.67 -1.79 -8.12
CA VAL A 148 17.85 -0.60 -7.84
C VAL A 148 17.09 -0.17 -9.09
N GLU A 149 17.77 -0.09 -10.25
CA GLU A 149 17.12 0.27 -11.51
C GLU A 149 16.04 -0.74 -11.90
N ASP A 150 16.30 -2.03 -11.76
CA ASP A 150 15.32 -3.08 -12.06
C ASP A 150 14.10 -3.01 -11.13
N VAL A 151 14.31 -2.90 -9.82
CA VAL A 151 13.23 -2.81 -8.82
C VAL A 151 12.39 -1.55 -9.01
N PHE A 152 13.00 -0.40 -9.33
CA PHE A 152 12.28 0.87 -9.44
C PHE A 152 11.92 1.26 -10.87
N SER A 153 12.21 0.41 -11.86
CA SER A 153 11.82 0.63 -13.25
C SER A 153 10.31 0.85 -13.39
N PRO A 154 9.87 1.81 -14.24
CA PRO A 154 8.46 2.19 -14.37
C PRO A 154 7.58 1.17 -15.13
N VAL A 155 8.06 -0.02 -15.42
CA VAL A 155 7.39 -1.01 -16.30
C VAL A 155 6.11 -1.62 -15.71
N GLU A 156 5.85 -1.51 -14.43
CA GLU A 156 4.55 -1.92 -13.90
C GLU A 156 3.50 -0.85 -14.15
N ARG A 157 2.62 -1.12 -15.10
CA ARG A 157 1.33 -0.45 -15.16
C ARG A 157 0.73 -0.44 -13.77
N ASP A 158 0.27 0.71 -13.34
CA ASP A 158 -0.45 0.93 -12.09
C ASP A 158 -1.65 -0.02 -11.91
N SER A 159 -1.40 -1.29 -11.70
CA SER A 159 -2.44 -2.11 -11.13
C SER A 159 -2.56 -1.70 -9.66
N ALA A 160 -3.65 -1.03 -9.33
CA ALA A 160 -4.01 -0.74 -7.94
C ALA A 160 -4.25 -2.04 -7.13
N GLN A 161 -4.03 -3.19 -7.73
CA GLN A 161 -4.22 -4.50 -7.12
C GLN A 161 -3.00 -4.86 -6.29
N VAL A 162 -3.22 -4.93 -4.99
CA VAL A 162 -2.27 -5.57 -4.07
C VAL A 162 -2.76 -7.01 -3.89
N PRO A 163 -1.96 -8.03 -4.26
CA PRO A 163 -2.31 -9.42 -4.01
C PRO A 163 -2.56 -9.67 -2.51
N SER A 164 -3.53 -10.50 -2.18
CA SER A 164 -3.96 -10.70 -0.78
C SER A 164 -2.83 -11.19 0.13
N HIS A 165 -1.89 -11.98 -0.40
CA HIS A 165 -0.73 -12.49 0.36
C HIS A 165 0.35 -11.42 0.63
N GLU A 166 0.23 -10.24 0.03
CA GLU A 166 1.16 -9.12 0.18
C GLU A 166 0.65 -8.06 1.16
N ILE A 167 -0.61 -8.16 1.56
CA ILE A 167 -1.28 -7.17 2.41
C ILE A 167 -0.63 -7.08 3.79
N ASP A 168 -0.26 -8.21 4.37
CA ASP A 168 0.32 -8.25 5.72
C ASP A 168 1.67 -7.54 5.77
N GLU A 169 2.55 -7.76 4.79
CA GLU A 169 3.83 -7.09 4.68
C GLU A 169 3.66 -5.58 4.51
N LEU A 170 2.76 -5.17 3.62
CA LEU A 170 2.45 -3.77 3.38
C LEU A 170 1.94 -3.06 4.64
N LEU A 171 1.04 -3.71 5.40
CA LEU A 171 0.53 -3.17 6.67
C LEU A 171 1.62 -3.11 7.74
N LEU A 172 2.50 -4.11 7.80
CA LEU A 172 3.63 -4.15 8.72
C LEU A 172 4.57 -2.97 8.48
N LEU A 173 5.03 -2.77 7.23
CA LEU A 173 5.93 -1.68 6.86
C LEU A 173 5.27 -0.31 7.06
N SER A 174 4.00 -0.17 6.68
CA SER A 174 3.24 1.06 6.92
C SER A 174 3.15 1.40 8.42
N SER A 175 2.89 0.39 9.25
CA SER A 175 2.83 0.55 10.71
C SER A 175 4.18 0.93 11.30
N TRP A 176 5.25 0.28 10.82
CA TRP A 176 6.62 0.55 11.25
C TRP A 176 7.04 1.99 10.97
N PHE A 177 7.01 2.44 9.71
CA PHE A 177 7.46 3.78 9.33
C PHE A 177 6.59 4.90 9.91
N ARG A 178 5.32 4.63 10.17
CA ARG A 178 4.46 5.58 10.88
C ARG A 178 4.81 5.69 12.36
N ARG A 179 5.19 4.57 12.99
CA ARG A 179 5.60 4.54 14.41
C ARG A 179 6.99 5.14 14.60
N PHE A 180 7.86 5.01 13.61
CA PHE A 180 9.25 5.45 13.65
C PHE A 180 9.55 6.39 12.47
N PRO A 181 9.06 7.66 12.51
CA PRO A 181 9.26 8.61 11.42
C PRO A 181 10.73 8.95 11.17
N ASP A 182 11.58 8.87 12.18
CA ASP A 182 13.03 9.09 12.06
C ASP A 182 13.70 8.02 11.17
N GLU A 183 13.15 6.80 11.18
CA GLU A 183 13.60 5.74 10.28
C GLU A 183 13.22 6.01 8.83
N LEU A 184 12.03 6.60 8.61
CA LEU A 184 11.62 7.04 7.28
C LEU A 184 12.53 8.16 6.75
N ALA A 185 13.02 9.06 7.62
CA ALA A 185 13.95 10.12 7.26
C ALA A 185 15.33 9.60 6.80
N ARG A 186 15.69 8.35 7.15
CA ARG A 186 16.93 7.69 6.68
C ARG A 186 16.77 7.07 5.29
N ALA A 187 15.55 6.91 4.82
CA ALA A 187 15.25 6.36 3.51
C ALA A 187 15.67 7.35 2.41
N ARG A 188 16.19 6.83 1.30
CA ARG A 188 16.63 7.62 0.15
C ARG A 188 15.78 7.25 -1.07
N GLN A 189 15.35 8.26 -1.82
CA GLN A 189 14.67 8.01 -3.09
C GLN A 189 15.58 7.27 -4.05
N ALA A 190 15.04 6.35 -4.84
CA ALA A 190 15.84 5.54 -5.76
C ALA A 190 16.67 6.40 -6.73
N ALA A 191 16.08 7.48 -7.27
CA ALA A 191 16.78 8.40 -8.17
C ALA A 191 17.97 9.10 -7.49
N GLU A 192 17.80 9.53 -6.24
CA GLU A 192 18.89 10.14 -5.44
C GLU A 192 19.97 9.12 -5.09
N PHE A 193 19.55 7.88 -4.79
CA PHE A 193 20.47 6.79 -4.49
C PHE A 193 21.34 6.40 -5.69
N VAL A 194 20.78 6.41 -6.89
CA VAL A 194 21.52 6.15 -8.13
C VAL A 194 22.45 7.31 -8.48
N ALA A 195 22.00 8.56 -8.28
CA ALA A 195 22.81 9.75 -8.56
C ALA A 195 24.01 9.90 -7.61
N GLU A 196 23.80 9.51 -6.34
CA GLU A 196 24.83 9.56 -5.31
C GLU A 196 24.88 8.22 -4.56
N PRO A 197 25.55 7.21 -5.13
CA PRO A 197 25.61 5.88 -4.53
C PRO A 197 26.33 5.91 -3.17
N PRO A 198 26.06 4.93 -2.29
CA PRO A 198 26.74 4.86 -1.01
C PRO A 198 28.25 4.68 -1.18
N PRO A 199 29.05 5.19 -0.26
CA PRO A 199 30.48 4.91 -0.25
C PRO A 199 30.70 3.39 -0.12
N LEU A 200 31.82 2.93 -0.65
CA LEU A 200 32.22 1.54 -0.46
C LEU A 200 32.52 1.30 1.02
N ALA A 201 31.96 0.26 1.61
CA ALA A 201 32.26 -0.12 3.00
C ALA A 201 33.71 -0.63 3.16
N TYR A 202 34.38 -0.94 2.06
CA TYR A 202 35.77 -1.29 1.97
C TYR A 202 36.53 -0.24 1.13
N ASP A 203 37.46 0.43 1.75
CA ASP A 203 38.44 1.30 1.07
C ASP A 203 39.78 0.59 1.04
N PRO A 204 40.26 0.15 -0.13
CA PRO A 204 41.57 -0.51 -0.26
C PRO A 204 42.74 0.40 0.15
N ALA A 205 42.55 1.72 0.18
CA ALA A 205 43.59 2.65 0.62
C ALA A 205 43.72 2.70 2.16
N THR A 206 42.71 2.24 2.88
CA THR A 206 42.71 2.20 4.35
C THR A 206 42.87 0.80 4.93
N ASP A 207 42.93 -0.24 4.07
CA ASP A 207 43.11 -1.63 4.52
C ASP A 207 44.57 -1.87 4.91
N PRO A 208 44.86 -2.16 6.18
CA PRO A 208 46.21 -2.40 6.65
C PRO A 208 46.90 -3.63 6.02
N LEU A 209 46.12 -4.53 5.36
CA LEU A 209 46.65 -5.68 4.65
C LEU A 209 47.24 -5.34 3.27
N PHE A 210 46.93 -4.16 2.71
CA PHE A 210 47.41 -3.71 1.39
C PHE A 210 48.14 -2.37 1.43
N GLY A 211 48.28 -1.77 2.62
CA GLY A 211 48.86 -0.44 2.82
C GLY A 211 50.39 -0.31 2.60
N ASP A 212 51.12 -1.37 2.31
CA ASP A 212 52.59 -1.38 2.18
C ASP A 212 53.10 -1.94 0.84
N VAL A 213 52.36 -1.75 -0.26
CA VAL A 213 53.00 -1.91 -1.58
C VAL A 213 53.53 -0.55 -1.99
N ALA A 214 54.72 -0.20 -1.49
CA ALA A 214 55.47 0.90 -2.00
C ALA A 214 55.60 0.83 -3.51
N ALA A 215 55.24 1.91 -4.19
CA ALA A 215 55.43 2.04 -5.62
C ALA A 215 56.91 1.77 -5.98
N PRO A 216 57.20 0.96 -7.02
CA PRO A 216 58.56 0.76 -7.43
C PRO A 216 59.14 2.11 -7.88
N SER A 217 60.21 2.52 -7.19
CA SER A 217 61.02 3.70 -7.55
C SER A 217 61.49 3.54 -8.99
N ALA A 218 61.02 4.44 -9.88
CA ALA A 218 61.58 4.57 -11.20
C ALA A 218 62.97 5.13 -11.13
N ALA A 219 63.97 4.28 -11.48
CA ALA A 219 65.34 4.66 -11.77
C ALA A 219 65.54 4.77 -13.27
#